data_daf835c066683ccafa44db9c5c41e4e8
#
_entry.id   daf835c066683ccafa44db9c5c41e4e8
#
_cell.length_a   1.000
_cell.length_b   1.000
_cell.length_c   1.000
_cell.angle_alpha   90.00
_cell.angle_beta   90.00
_cell.angle_gamma   90.00
#
_symmetry.space_group_name_H-M   'P 1'
#
loop_
_entity.id
_entity.type
_entity.pdbx_description
1 polymer ?
#
loop_
_entity_poly.entity_id
_entity_poly.type
_entity_poly.pdbx_seq_one_letter_code
_entity_poly.pdbx_strand_id
1 'polypeptide(L)'
;MFYKFIYLLGRNLRNPSIKKQLLFLKDSEKWSLEKLEKYQLQKLQELVSFSYSHSSYYKNKFDAINVNPSDIKGLKDLNKLPILTKSDVLTHTNNIHVNYPFKKTFKAATSGSTGNSLTFHRDEYADSFNRATVSHGYSWYNINPWDKNGYFWGFNFSFVEKLKTILLDKLQHRFRIFGYQDKEFTNFVKKLQSAKYIHGYSSMIYQTAKLINQKKLPKPTNLKIVKGTSEKIFEKYNEETRKAFGLKIVSEYGATESGIIAFECPEGNMHINMEGVLVEEINNEILVTNLQMKSFPIIRYQLGDYIKLASRDKHCSCGRNHLIIEEVTGRIGNNVYGKENVYPSLYFYYIFKNLDKNNQIQLNYQVIQEKKGELIFKIDRTILAIEKDLLISEINKYFGLDVDFSIIDNSVIKSEGKKLKSFISAIHE
;
A
#
# COMPACT_ATOMS: atom_id res chain seq x y z
N MET A 1 29.88 -4.06 9.89
CA MET A 1 29.61 -4.24 11.34
C MET A 1 29.03 -2.97 11.98
N PHE A 2 29.62 -1.80 11.75
CA PHE A 2 29.22 -0.50 12.32
C PHE A 2 27.71 -0.15 12.10
N TYR A 3 27.20 -0.14 10.85
CA TYR A 3 25.79 0.19 10.55
C TYR A 3 24.80 -0.78 11.18
N LYS A 4 25.15 -2.08 11.27
CA LYS A 4 24.32 -3.08 11.99
C LYS A 4 24.18 -2.69 13.46
N PHE A 5 25.29 -2.36 14.11
CA PHE A 5 25.28 -1.97 15.53
C PHE A 5 24.42 -0.73 15.77
N ILE A 6 24.66 0.35 15.01
CA ILE A 6 23.88 1.60 15.13
C ILE A 6 22.39 1.35 14.88
N TYR A 7 22.06 0.60 13.81
CA TYR A 7 20.68 0.28 13.50
C TYR A 7 20.00 -0.49 14.64
N LEU A 8 20.66 -1.53 15.16
CA LEU A 8 20.10 -2.35 16.24
C LEU A 8 19.94 -1.56 17.54
N LEU A 9 20.89 -0.70 17.86
CA LEU A 9 20.80 0.18 19.04
C LEU A 9 19.62 1.15 18.91
N GLY A 10 19.56 1.91 17.83
CA GLY A 10 18.45 2.86 17.58
C GLY A 10 17.09 2.18 17.51
N ARG A 11 17.02 1.02 16.86
CA ARG A 11 15.84 0.20 16.78
C ARG A 11 15.35 -0.24 18.16
N ASN A 12 16.23 -0.81 18.99
CA ASN A 12 15.84 -1.33 20.31
C ASN A 12 15.44 -0.22 21.28
N LEU A 13 16.08 0.96 21.20
CA LEU A 13 15.70 2.12 22.00
C LEU A 13 14.32 2.66 21.58
N ARG A 14 14.04 2.70 20.28
CA ARG A 14 12.76 3.18 19.77
C ARG A 14 11.64 2.16 19.94
N ASN A 15 11.92 0.90 19.61
CA ASN A 15 10.99 -0.21 19.50
C ASN A 15 11.48 -1.43 20.28
N PRO A 16 11.40 -1.44 21.62
CA PRO A 16 11.91 -2.53 22.45
C PRO A 16 11.24 -3.88 22.16
N SER A 17 9.98 -3.90 21.72
CA SER A 17 9.25 -5.14 21.42
C SER A 17 9.64 -5.79 20.09
N ILE A 18 10.37 -5.10 19.20
CA ILE A 18 10.60 -5.55 17.82
C ILE A 18 11.36 -6.88 17.71
N LYS A 19 12.30 -7.17 18.64
CA LYS A 19 13.04 -8.44 18.62
C LYS A 19 12.12 -9.62 18.85
N LYS A 20 11.19 -9.50 19.81
CA LYS A 20 10.18 -10.52 20.10
C LYS A 20 9.28 -10.75 18.88
N GLN A 21 8.84 -9.66 18.23
CA GLN A 21 7.98 -9.73 17.05
C GLN A 21 8.68 -10.39 15.85
N LEU A 22 9.95 -10.07 15.62
CA LEU A 22 10.73 -10.72 14.56
C LEU A 22 10.91 -12.22 14.76
N LEU A 23 11.15 -12.65 16.00
CA LEU A 23 11.25 -14.07 16.33
C LEU A 23 9.92 -14.78 16.11
N PHE A 24 8.83 -14.14 16.55
CA PHE A 24 7.48 -14.65 16.35
C PHE A 24 7.15 -14.81 14.86
N LEU A 25 7.38 -13.78 14.02
CA LEU A 25 7.12 -13.86 12.59
C LEU A 25 7.95 -14.91 11.86
N LYS A 26 9.18 -15.16 12.32
CA LYS A 26 10.01 -16.25 11.78
C LYS A 26 9.51 -17.63 12.14
N ASP A 27 8.92 -17.78 13.32
CA ASP A 27 8.31 -19.05 13.73
C ASP A 27 7.00 -19.29 13.00
N SER A 28 6.14 -18.24 12.93
CA SER A 28 4.80 -18.34 12.35
C SER A 28 4.79 -18.49 10.83
N GLU A 29 5.85 -18.09 10.12
CA GLU A 29 5.90 -18.20 8.64
C GLU A 29 5.76 -19.65 8.14
N LYS A 30 6.00 -20.63 9.00
CA LYS A 30 5.89 -22.08 8.70
C LYS A 30 4.63 -22.73 9.28
N TRP A 31 3.76 -21.95 9.92
CA TRP A 31 2.54 -22.49 10.51
C TRP A 31 1.57 -22.96 9.42
N SER A 32 0.76 -23.96 9.76
CA SER A 32 -0.36 -24.36 8.90
C SER A 32 -1.40 -23.24 8.86
N LEU A 33 -2.21 -23.20 7.81
CA LEU A 33 -3.31 -22.25 7.67
C LEU A 33 -4.25 -22.31 8.88
N GLU A 34 -4.59 -23.51 9.33
CA GLU A 34 -5.42 -23.72 10.51
C GLU A 34 -4.82 -23.08 11.78
N LYS A 35 -3.51 -23.25 11.99
CA LYS A 35 -2.83 -22.64 13.14
C LYS A 35 -2.82 -21.10 13.04
N LEU A 36 -2.62 -20.55 11.85
CA LEU A 36 -2.70 -19.11 11.59
C LEU A 36 -4.12 -18.58 11.89
N GLU A 37 -5.16 -19.26 11.43
CA GLU A 37 -6.55 -18.86 11.67
C GLU A 37 -6.95 -18.98 13.14
N LYS A 38 -6.48 -20.00 13.85
CA LYS A 38 -6.67 -20.11 15.30
C LYS A 38 -6.02 -18.93 16.04
N TYR A 39 -4.82 -18.56 15.64
CA TYR A 39 -4.14 -17.38 16.18
C TYR A 39 -4.92 -16.08 15.86
N GLN A 40 -5.39 -15.91 14.62
CA GLN A 40 -6.19 -14.77 14.23
C GLN A 40 -7.47 -14.67 15.05
N LEU A 41 -8.17 -15.79 15.28
CA LEU A 41 -9.38 -15.81 16.11
C LEU A 41 -9.08 -15.36 17.55
N GLN A 42 -8.03 -15.90 18.15
CA GLN A 42 -7.63 -15.48 19.50
C GLN A 42 -7.34 -13.98 19.56
N LYS A 43 -6.59 -13.44 18.59
CA LYS A 43 -6.25 -12.02 18.53
C LYS A 43 -7.46 -11.13 18.26
N LEU A 44 -8.40 -11.59 17.45
CA LEU A 44 -9.67 -10.90 17.21
C LEU A 44 -10.48 -10.79 18.50
N GLN A 45 -10.65 -11.89 19.23
CA GLN A 45 -11.37 -11.92 20.51
C GLN A 45 -10.73 -10.97 21.53
N GLU A 46 -9.39 -10.99 21.65
CA GLU A 46 -8.64 -10.07 22.50
C GLU A 46 -8.87 -8.59 22.09
N LEU A 47 -8.84 -8.29 20.79
CA LEU A 47 -9.02 -6.94 20.26
C LEU A 47 -10.45 -6.44 20.48
N VAL A 48 -11.46 -7.25 20.17
CA VAL A 48 -12.87 -6.89 20.29
C VAL A 48 -13.23 -6.62 21.76
N SER A 49 -12.83 -7.53 22.66
CA SER A 49 -13.03 -7.38 24.11
C SER A 49 -12.35 -6.12 24.65
N PHE A 50 -11.10 -5.88 24.25
CA PHE A 50 -10.33 -4.71 24.67
C PHE A 50 -10.95 -3.41 24.14
N SER A 51 -11.37 -3.39 22.87
CA SER A 51 -12.00 -2.23 22.24
C SER A 51 -13.33 -1.88 22.87
N TYR A 52 -14.16 -2.89 23.18
CA TYR A 52 -15.41 -2.70 23.89
C TYR A 52 -15.20 -2.07 25.28
N SER A 53 -14.20 -2.54 26.02
CA SER A 53 -13.92 -2.08 27.38
C SER A 53 -13.27 -0.69 27.45
N HIS A 54 -12.52 -0.27 26.42
CA HIS A 54 -11.66 0.91 26.51
C HIS A 54 -11.93 1.98 25.45
N SER A 55 -12.74 1.73 24.42
CA SER A 55 -13.11 2.70 23.38
C SER A 55 -14.60 3.02 23.45
N SER A 56 -14.94 4.28 23.71
CA SER A 56 -16.35 4.70 23.75
C SER A 56 -17.05 4.50 22.40
N TYR A 57 -16.33 4.65 21.30
CA TYR A 57 -16.86 4.40 19.96
C TYR A 57 -17.32 2.95 19.80
N TYR A 58 -16.44 1.99 20.09
CA TYR A 58 -16.76 0.57 19.89
C TYR A 58 -17.82 0.09 20.90
N LYS A 59 -17.74 0.56 22.15
CA LYS A 59 -18.79 0.25 23.13
C LYS A 59 -20.16 0.66 22.61
N ASN A 60 -20.32 1.93 22.23
CA ASN A 60 -21.60 2.45 21.75
C ASN A 60 -22.08 1.74 20.47
N LYS A 61 -21.18 1.45 19.53
CA LYS A 61 -21.53 0.76 18.27
C LYS A 61 -21.99 -0.68 18.51
N PHE A 62 -21.35 -1.42 19.42
CA PHE A 62 -21.69 -2.81 19.71
C PHE A 62 -22.98 -2.89 20.54
N ASP A 63 -23.14 -2.01 21.52
CA ASP A 63 -24.38 -1.92 22.29
C ASP A 63 -25.61 -1.60 21.41
N ALA A 64 -25.43 -0.69 20.44
CA ALA A 64 -26.49 -0.29 19.50
C ALA A 64 -27.01 -1.43 18.60
N ILE A 65 -26.20 -2.45 18.36
CA ILE A 65 -26.57 -3.62 17.54
C ILE A 65 -26.72 -4.90 18.38
N ASN A 66 -26.71 -4.78 19.72
CA ASN A 66 -26.81 -5.89 20.68
C ASN A 66 -25.77 -7.00 20.43
N VAL A 67 -24.52 -6.64 20.09
CA VAL A 67 -23.41 -7.59 19.93
C VAL A 67 -22.48 -7.49 21.13
N ASN A 68 -22.23 -8.62 21.79
CA ASN A 68 -21.25 -8.74 22.86
C ASN A 68 -19.92 -9.29 22.34
N PRO A 69 -18.78 -8.94 22.94
CA PRO A 69 -17.49 -9.53 22.60
C PRO A 69 -17.47 -11.07 22.63
N SER A 70 -18.26 -11.68 23.54
CA SER A 70 -18.40 -13.14 23.68
C SER A 70 -19.15 -13.82 22.51
N ASP A 71 -19.81 -13.06 21.65
CA ASP A 71 -20.51 -13.58 20.47
C ASP A 71 -19.55 -13.93 19.31
N ILE A 72 -18.28 -13.49 19.42
CA ILE A 72 -17.22 -13.79 18.46
C ILE A 72 -16.58 -15.14 18.84
N LYS A 73 -17.14 -16.23 18.33
CA LYS A 73 -16.69 -17.60 18.59
C LYS A 73 -15.84 -18.18 17.43
N GLY A 74 -15.94 -17.62 16.24
CA GLY A 74 -15.21 -18.02 15.04
C GLY A 74 -14.88 -16.83 14.16
N LEU A 75 -13.98 -16.99 13.19
CA LEU A 75 -13.62 -15.92 12.25
C LEU A 75 -14.82 -15.45 11.41
N LYS A 76 -15.78 -16.33 11.15
CA LYS A 76 -17.02 -15.98 10.45
C LYS A 76 -17.89 -15.00 11.22
N ASP A 77 -17.79 -14.97 12.54
CA ASP A 77 -18.57 -14.06 13.38
C ASP A 77 -18.10 -12.60 13.26
N LEU A 78 -16.96 -12.35 12.59
CA LEU A 78 -16.47 -11.02 12.27
C LEU A 78 -17.56 -10.20 11.53
N ASN A 79 -18.38 -10.83 10.70
CA ASN A 79 -19.49 -10.19 9.98
C ASN A 79 -20.58 -9.61 10.87
N LYS A 80 -20.68 -10.03 12.14
CA LYS A 80 -21.60 -9.46 13.13
C LYS A 80 -21.17 -8.05 13.57
N LEU A 81 -19.88 -7.73 13.43
CA LEU A 81 -19.33 -6.43 13.82
C LEU A 81 -19.60 -5.39 12.73
N PRO A 82 -19.85 -4.12 13.11
CA PRO A 82 -20.12 -3.06 12.14
C PRO A 82 -18.88 -2.74 11.30
N ILE A 83 -19.11 -2.30 10.07
CA ILE A 83 -18.05 -1.78 9.21
C ILE A 83 -17.63 -0.40 9.72
N LEU A 84 -16.33 -0.20 9.85
CA LEU A 84 -15.71 1.08 10.17
C LEU A 84 -15.41 1.81 8.86
N THR A 85 -16.05 2.94 8.63
CA THR A 85 -15.84 3.75 7.42
C THR A 85 -14.75 4.80 7.62
N LYS A 86 -14.26 5.36 6.52
CA LYS A 86 -13.32 6.50 6.57
C LYS A 86 -13.95 7.71 7.26
N SER A 87 -15.23 7.96 7.03
CA SER A 87 -15.98 9.03 7.71
C SER A 87 -16.01 8.82 9.21
N ASP A 88 -16.33 7.58 9.68
CA ASP A 88 -16.32 7.25 11.11
C ASP A 88 -14.95 7.55 11.74
N VAL A 89 -13.86 7.11 11.07
CA VAL A 89 -12.51 7.31 11.60
C VAL A 89 -12.14 8.78 11.71
N LEU A 90 -12.52 9.61 10.74
CA LEU A 90 -12.26 11.05 10.76
C LEU A 90 -13.12 11.78 11.80
N THR A 91 -14.41 11.45 11.87
CA THR A 91 -15.37 12.12 12.76
C THR A 91 -15.18 11.70 14.22
N HIS A 92 -14.88 10.43 14.46
CA HIS A 92 -14.82 9.85 15.80
C HIS A 92 -13.39 9.50 16.26
N THR A 93 -12.35 10.14 15.69
CA THR A 93 -10.94 9.85 16.01
C THR A 93 -10.70 9.76 17.52
N ASN A 94 -11.17 10.73 18.30
CA ASN A 94 -10.94 10.76 19.75
C ASN A 94 -11.68 9.64 20.48
N ASN A 95 -12.85 9.24 20.01
CA ASN A 95 -13.69 8.20 20.64
C ASN A 95 -13.22 6.79 20.27
N ILE A 96 -12.57 6.63 19.12
CA ILE A 96 -11.93 5.38 18.69
C ILE A 96 -10.67 5.12 19.51
N HIS A 97 -9.88 6.17 19.83
CA HIS A 97 -8.76 6.02 20.76
C HIS A 97 -9.22 5.40 22.07
N VAL A 98 -8.46 4.43 22.55
CA VAL A 98 -8.78 3.77 23.81
C VAL A 98 -8.26 4.57 24.99
N ASN A 99 -9.04 4.58 26.07
CA ASN A 99 -8.60 5.11 27.36
C ASN A 99 -7.81 4.03 28.12
N TYR A 100 -6.50 3.93 27.79
CA TYR A 100 -5.58 2.98 28.40
C TYR A 100 -4.16 3.56 28.49
N PRO A 101 -3.44 3.38 29.60
CA PRO A 101 -2.13 3.98 29.82
C PRO A 101 -1.01 3.21 29.09
N PHE A 102 -0.88 3.39 27.78
CA PHE A 102 0.25 2.82 27.04
C PHE A 102 1.57 3.48 27.45
N LYS A 103 2.59 2.68 27.77
CA LYS A 103 3.91 3.17 28.14
C LYS A 103 4.55 4.06 27.07
N LYS A 104 4.25 3.80 25.80
CA LYS A 104 4.81 4.54 24.66
C LYS A 104 3.88 4.48 23.46
N THR A 105 3.65 5.63 22.84
CA THR A 105 2.90 5.76 21.60
C THR A 105 3.67 6.59 20.57
N PHE A 106 3.33 6.42 19.30
CA PHE A 106 3.88 7.19 18.19
C PHE A 106 2.76 7.84 17.38
N LYS A 107 2.93 9.10 17.07
CA LYS A 107 2.03 9.80 16.17
C LYS A 107 2.15 9.21 14.76
N ALA A 108 1.02 8.82 14.19
CA ALA A 108 0.87 8.36 12.82
C ALA A 108 -0.06 9.30 12.09
N ALA A 109 0.21 9.56 10.80
CA ALA A 109 -0.64 10.40 9.97
C ALA A 109 -0.75 9.81 8.55
N THR A 110 -1.95 9.88 7.98
CA THR A 110 -2.18 9.51 6.59
C THR A 110 -1.82 10.66 5.66
N SER A 111 -1.52 10.38 4.40
CA SER A 111 -1.14 11.39 3.41
C SER A 111 -2.29 12.32 2.98
N GLY A 112 -3.54 12.04 3.39
CA GLY A 112 -4.70 12.88 3.08
C GLY A 112 -4.96 13.05 1.58
N SER A 113 -4.83 12.00 0.78
CA SER A 113 -5.04 12.04 -0.68
C SER A 113 -6.41 12.58 -1.13
N THR A 114 -7.35 12.72 -0.20
CA THR A 114 -8.70 13.28 -0.40
C THR A 114 -8.92 14.58 0.39
N GLY A 115 -7.85 15.30 0.77
CA GLY A 115 -7.91 16.56 1.52
C GLY A 115 -7.86 16.41 3.04
N ASN A 116 -8.43 15.37 3.62
CA ASN A 116 -8.48 15.18 5.07
C ASN A 116 -7.45 14.15 5.53
N SER A 117 -6.41 14.60 6.23
CA SER A 117 -5.39 13.74 6.83
C SER A 117 -5.84 13.26 8.20
N LEU A 118 -5.91 11.93 8.37
CA LEU A 118 -6.12 11.34 9.69
C LEU A 118 -4.80 11.37 10.48
N THR A 119 -4.88 11.80 11.72
CA THR A 119 -3.79 11.70 12.68
C THR A 119 -4.24 10.91 13.90
N PHE A 120 -3.48 9.88 14.27
CA PHE A 120 -3.76 9.05 15.44
C PHE A 120 -2.48 8.59 16.14
N HIS A 121 -2.61 7.98 17.32
CA HIS A 121 -1.48 7.44 18.07
C HIS A 121 -1.46 5.91 17.97
N ARG A 122 -0.32 5.37 17.56
CA ARG A 122 -0.05 3.94 17.51
C ARG A 122 0.77 3.55 18.73
N ASP A 123 0.35 2.52 19.47
CA ASP A 123 1.17 2.00 20.57
C ASP A 123 2.48 1.37 20.08
N GLU A 124 3.44 1.29 20.96
CA GLU A 124 4.79 0.80 20.65
C GLU A 124 4.77 -0.64 20.11
N TYR A 125 3.91 -1.48 20.67
CA TYR A 125 3.80 -2.89 20.25
C TYR A 125 3.36 -3.00 18.80
N ALA A 126 2.34 -2.26 18.40
CA ALA A 126 1.86 -2.21 17.02
C ALA A 126 2.89 -1.60 16.06
N ASP A 127 3.59 -0.51 16.45
CA ASP A 127 4.66 0.06 15.63
C ASP A 127 5.84 -0.90 15.48
N SER A 128 6.19 -1.63 16.55
CA SER A 128 7.21 -2.69 16.53
C SER A 128 6.84 -3.84 15.62
N PHE A 129 5.58 -4.28 15.69
CA PHE A 129 5.07 -5.35 14.83
C PHE A 129 5.16 -4.96 13.35
N ASN A 130 4.67 -3.77 13.00
CA ASN A 130 4.71 -3.26 11.64
C ASN A 130 6.15 -3.19 11.07
N ARG A 131 7.10 -2.73 11.87
CA ARG A 131 8.53 -2.71 11.49
C ARG A 131 9.14 -4.10 11.41
N ALA A 132 8.72 -5.00 12.28
CA ALA A 132 9.14 -6.40 12.24
C ALA A 132 8.64 -7.07 10.95
N THR A 133 7.39 -6.84 10.55
CA THR A 133 6.81 -7.37 9.30
C THR A 133 7.61 -6.92 8.07
N VAL A 134 7.94 -5.62 7.96
CA VAL A 134 8.80 -5.13 6.87
C VAL A 134 10.18 -5.81 6.88
N SER A 135 10.79 -5.93 8.06
CA SER A 135 12.11 -6.57 8.20
C SER A 135 12.06 -8.08 7.89
N HIS A 136 10.94 -8.72 8.22
CA HIS A 136 10.69 -10.12 7.91
C HIS A 136 10.53 -10.33 6.39
N GLY A 137 9.73 -9.50 5.70
CA GLY A 137 9.64 -9.53 4.26
C GLY A 137 10.98 -9.32 3.55
N TYR A 138 11.83 -8.41 4.06
CA TYR A 138 13.19 -8.26 3.55
C TYR A 138 14.05 -9.50 3.71
N SER A 139 13.87 -10.26 4.81
CA SER A 139 14.64 -11.48 5.04
C SER A 139 14.36 -12.58 4.00
N TRP A 140 13.19 -12.57 3.36
CA TRP A 140 12.86 -13.49 2.25
C TRP A 140 13.76 -13.30 1.03
N TYR A 141 14.35 -12.11 0.90
CA TYR A 141 15.28 -11.73 -0.17
C TYR A 141 16.73 -11.65 0.29
N ASN A 142 17.06 -12.21 1.47
CA ASN A 142 18.39 -12.12 2.08
C ASN A 142 18.88 -10.68 2.28
N ILE A 143 17.95 -9.77 2.62
CA ILE A 143 18.22 -8.36 2.91
C ILE A 143 18.07 -8.09 4.41
N ASN A 144 18.96 -7.27 4.92
CA ASN A 144 18.85 -6.73 6.27
C ASN A 144 18.52 -5.23 6.23
N PRO A 145 17.72 -4.70 7.15
CA PRO A 145 17.37 -3.28 7.16
C PRO A 145 18.57 -2.32 7.28
N TRP A 146 19.72 -2.79 7.75
CA TRP A 146 20.98 -2.02 7.85
C TRP A 146 21.87 -2.14 6.61
N ASP A 147 21.47 -2.90 5.59
CA ASP A 147 22.19 -2.95 4.32
C ASP A 147 22.07 -1.61 3.60
N LYS A 148 23.07 -1.26 2.79
CA LYS A 148 23.07 0.00 2.05
C LYS A 148 21.89 0.06 1.10
N ASN A 149 21.12 1.17 1.14
CA ASN A 149 19.88 1.26 0.40
C ASN A 149 19.58 2.64 -0.16
N GLY A 150 18.89 2.65 -1.31
CA GLY A 150 18.28 3.81 -1.90
C GLY A 150 16.82 3.96 -1.46
N TYR A 151 16.38 5.17 -1.15
CA TYR A 151 15.08 5.43 -0.57
C TYR A 151 14.32 6.56 -1.25
N PHE A 152 13.10 6.29 -1.66
CA PHE A 152 12.17 7.26 -2.25
C PHE A 152 11.02 7.56 -1.32
N TRP A 153 11.21 8.51 -0.41
CA TRP A 153 10.17 8.91 0.52
C TRP A 153 10.46 10.28 1.13
N GLY A 154 9.45 11.15 1.18
CA GLY A 154 9.54 12.46 1.83
C GLY A 154 10.32 13.48 0.98
N PHE A 155 9.61 14.38 0.32
CA PHE A 155 10.22 15.33 -0.60
C PHE A 155 10.16 16.77 -0.11
N ASN A 156 9.26 17.20 0.68
CA ASN A 156 9.13 18.61 1.12
C ASN A 156 9.71 18.80 2.52
N PHE A 157 11.02 18.96 2.59
CA PHE A 157 11.72 19.27 3.83
C PHE A 157 12.15 20.74 3.87
N SER A 158 11.99 21.39 5.01
CA SER A 158 12.71 22.61 5.32
C SER A 158 14.23 22.34 5.33
N PHE A 159 15.04 23.38 5.26
CA PHE A 159 16.50 23.23 5.24
C PHE A 159 17.02 22.44 6.46
N VAL A 160 16.53 22.75 7.66
CA VAL A 160 16.92 22.10 8.91
C VAL A 160 16.48 20.62 8.93
N GLU A 161 15.25 20.34 8.50
CA GLU A 161 14.76 18.97 8.39
C GLU A 161 15.54 18.15 7.36
N LYS A 162 15.97 18.77 6.26
CA LYS A 162 16.81 18.13 5.25
C LYS A 162 18.16 17.72 5.84
N LEU A 163 18.85 18.61 6.56
CA LEU A 163 20.13 18.29 7.21
C LEU A 163 19.99 17.17 8.25
N LYS A 164 18.98 17.25 9.12
CA LYS A 164 18.66 16.19 10.09
C LYS A 164 18.40 14.87 9.41
N THR A 165 17.64 14.88 8.32
CA THR A 165 17.30 13.69 7.54
C THR A 165 18.53 13.08 6.89
N ILE A 166 19.43 13.87 6.31
CA ILE A 166 20.69 13.40 5.74
C ILE A 166 21.56 12.70 6.80
N LEU A 167 21.65 13.27 8.01
CA LEU A 167 22.40 12.67 9.09
C LEU A 167 21.79 11.32 9.52
N LEU A 168 20.47 11.27 9.71
CA LEU A 168 19.75 10.05 10.08
C LEU A 168 19.86 8.98 8.99
N ASP A 169 19.81 9.38 7.72
CA ASP A 169 19.99 8.47 6.60
C ASP A 169 21.41 7.88 6.56
N LYS A 170 22.43 8.69 6.80
CA LYS A 170 23.81 8.20 6.94
C LYS A 170 23.93 7.15 8.03
N LEU A 171 23.36 7.41 9.21
CA LEU A 171 23.39 6.46 10.33
C LEU A 171 22.65 5.15 10.00
N GLN A 172 21.62 5.19 9.15
CA GLN A 172 20.85 4.03 8.71
C GLN A 172 21.40 3.37 7.43
N HIS A 173 22.61 3.77 6.98
CA HIS A 173 23.24 3.29 5.73
C HIS A 173 22.34 3.52 4.50
N ARG A 174 21.61 4.63 4.50
CA ARG A 174 20.62 5.00 3.50
C ARG A 174 21.03 6.26 2.76
N PHE A 175 20.58 6.36 1.53
CA PHE A 175 20.61 7.62 0.77
C PHE A 175 19.26 7.80 0.07
N ARG A 176 18.85 9.07 -0.08
CA ARG A 176 17.58 9.41 -0.75
C ARG A 176 17.78 10.52 -1.78
N ILE A 177 16.77 10.68 -2.61
CA ILE A 177 16.62 11.79 -3.52
C ILE A 177 15.70 12.84 -2.86
N PHE A 178 16.02 14.12 -3.05
CA PHE A 178 15.27 15.23 -2.46
C PHE A 178 14.54 16.08 -3.52
N GLY A 179 14.80 15.86 -4.79
CA GLY A 179 14.19 16.56 -5.91
C GLY A 179 14.09 15.69 -7.16
N TYR A 180 13.51 16.26 -8.21
CA TYR A 180 13.21 15.56 -9.46
C TYR A 180 14.15 15.92 -10.59
N GLN A 181 15.25 16.65 -10.30
CA GLN A 181 16.19 17.08 -11.33
C GLN A 181 17.07 15.91 -11.80
N ASP A 182 17.38 15.86 -13.08
CA ASP A 182 18.22 14.84 -13.72
C ASP A 182 19.57 14.63 -13.02
N LYS A 183 20.18 15.72 -12.54
CA LYS A 183 21.45 15.66 -11.81
C LYS A 183 21.31 14.89 -10.49
N GLU A 184 20.20 15.06 -9.77
CA GLU A 184 19.95 14.34 -8.51
C GLU A 184 19.72 12.85 -8.77
N PHE A 185 18.95 12.50 -9.79
CA PHE A 185 18.78 11.10 -10.24
C PHE A 185 20.11 10.46 -10.66
N THR A 186 20.93 11.16 -11.44
CA THR A 186 22.24 10.64 -11.85
C THR A 186 23.16 10.38 -10.66
N ASN A 187 23.19 11.28 -9.68
CA ASN A 187 23.93 11.09 -8.43
C ASN A 187 23.37 9.94 -7.58
N PHE A 188 22.06 9.78 -7.56
CA PHE A 188 21.42 8.66 -6.89
C PHE A 188 21.81 7.32 -7.53
N VAL A 189 21.79 7.24 -8.87
CA VAL A 189 22.22 6.05 -9.62
C VAL A 189 23.66 5.67 -9.34
N LYS A 190 24.58 6.65 -9.24
CA LYS A 190 25.98 6.38 -8.85
C LYS A 190 26.06 5.71 -7.48
N LYS A 191 25.24 6.13 -6.50
CA LYS A 191 25.21 5.52 -5.16
C LYS A 191 24.56 4.14 -5.16
N LEU A 192 23.64 3.85 -6.10
CA LEU A 192 23.01 2.54 -6.23
C LEU A 192 24.00 1.42 -6.60
N GLN A 193 25.14 1.72 -7.23
CA GLN A 193 26.13 0.71 -7.62
C GLN A 193 26.62 -0.16 -6.45
N SER A 194 26.57 0.34 -5.23
CA SER A 194 26.98 -0.37 -3.99
C SER A 194 25.81 -0.65 -3.04
N ALA A 195 24.56 -0.39 -3.48
CA ALA A 195 23.38 -0.65 -2.67
C ALA A 195 22.94 -2.13 -2.79
N LYS A 196 22.35 -2.64 -1.69
CA LYS A 196 21.73 -3.97 -1.66
C LYS A 196 20.27 -3.95 -2.06
N TYR A 197 19.59 -2.83 -1.81
CA TYR A 197 18.19 -2.68 -2.15
C TYR A 197 17.80 -1.21 -2.40
N ILE A 198 16.67 -1.06 -3.08
CA ILE A 198 16.00 0.20 -3.32
C ILE A 198 14.53 0.05 -2.89
N HIS A 199 13.97 1.08 -2.27
CA HIS A 199 12.57 1.01 -1.83
C HIS A 199 11.89 2.38 -1.78
N GLY A 200 10.57 2.39 -1.89
CA GLY A 200 9.73 3.58 -1.81
C GLY A 200 8.65 3.65 -2.87
N TYR A 201 8.32 4.84 -3.34
CA TYR A 201 7.28 5.04 -4.35
C TYR A 201 7.61 4.31 -5.67
N SER A 202 6.66 3.50 -6.14
CA SER A 202 6.84 2.70 -7.36
C SER A 202 7.10 3.56 -8.60
N SER A 203 6.47 4.72 -8.71
CA SER A 203 6.68 5.69 -9.78
C SER A 203 8.10 6.27 -9.80
N MET A 204 8.69 6.53 -8.63
CA MET A 204 10.07 7.05 -8.52
C MET A 204 11.11 6.00 -8.89
N ILE A 205 10.85 4.75 -8.53
CA ILE A 205 11.66 3.60 -8.95
C ILE A 205 11.63 3.48 -10.47
N TYR A 206 10.45 3.56 -11.07
CA TYR A 206 10.26 3.54 -12.52
C TYR A 206 11.01 4.69 -13.22
N GLN A 207 10.88 5.94 -12.74
CA GLN A 207 11.59 7.08 -13.32
C GLN A 207 13.12 6.90 -13.25
N THR A 208 13.61 6.34 -12.16
CA THR A 208 15.06 6.02 -12.04
C THR A 208 15.49 4.96 -13.05
N ALA A 209 14.68 3.90 -13.22
CA ALA A 209 14.96 2.85 -14.21
C ALA A 209 14.94 3.40 -15.63
N LYS A 210 13.93 4.21 -15.96
CA LYS A 210 13.81 4.90 -17.26
C LYS A 210 15.04 5.77 -17.57
N LEU A 211 15.50 6.55 -16.60
CA LEU A 211 16.69 7.39 -16.76
C LEU A 211 17.95 6.56 -17.02
N ILE A 212 18.15 5.44 -16.30
CA ILE A 212 19.27 4.52 -16.51
C ILE A 212 19.24 3.98 -17.93
N ASN A 213 18.09 3.53 -18.41
CA ASN A 213 17.93 2.95 -19.72
C ASN A 213 18.13 3.97 -20.85
N GLN A 214 17.51 5.14 -20.74
CA GLN A 214 17.59 6.22 -21.75
C GLN A 214 18.99 6.83 -21.86
N LYS A 215 19.62 7.11 -20.71
CA LYS A 215 20.97 7.73 -20.68
C LYS A 215 22.10 6.70 -20.67
N LYS A 216 21.79 5.39 -20.81
CA LYS A 216 22.77 4.29 -20.79
C LYS A 216 23.71 4.38 -19.58
N LEU A 217 23.18 4.75 -18.41
CA LEU A 217 23.95 4.84 -17.18
C LEU A 217 24.38 3.45 -16.68
N PRO A 218 25.47 3.35 -15.87
CA PRO A 218 25.87 2.08 -15.30
C PRO A 218 24.74 1.41 -14.54
N LYS A 219 24.45 0.15 -14.85
CA LYS A 219 23.39 -0.62 -14.19
C LYS A 219 23.84 -1.13 -12.82
N PRO A 220 23.07 -0.94 -11.74
CA PRO A 220 23.38 -1.52 -10.45
C PRO A 220 23.29 -3.05 -10.49
N THR A 221 24.35 -3.74 -10.12
CA THR A 221 24.43 -5.23 -10.16
C THR A 221 24.29 -5.88 -8.77
N ASN A 222 24.37 -5.08 -7.71
CA ASN A 222 24.34 -5.58 -6.33
C ASN A 222 22.95 -5.61 -5.68
N LEU A 223 21.94 -5.09 -6.37
CA LEU A 223 20.57 -5.06 -5.86
C LEU A 223 20.02 -6.48 -5.73
N LYS A 224 19.41 -6.79 -4.60
CA LYS A 224 18.71 -8.05 -4.32
C LYS A 224 17.20 -7.89 -4.36
N ILE A 225 16.70 -6.69 -4.10
CA ILE A 225 15.27 -6.36 -4.15
C ILE A 225 15.09 -4.90 -4.61
N VAL A 226 14.07 -4.70 -5.41
CA VAL A 226 13.51 -3.39 -5.78
C VAL A 226 12.09 -3.38 -5.24
N LYS A 227 11.85 -2.70 -4.10
CA LYS A 227 10.57 -2.74 -3.41
C LYS A 227 9.74 -1.49 -3.66
N GLY A 228 8.58 -1.66 -4.28
CA GLY A 228 7.57 -0.63 -4.46
C GLY A 228 6.51 -0.67 -3.35
N THR A 229 6.01 0.50 -2.96
CA THR A 229 4.92 0.64 -2.00
C THR A 229 4.09 1.89 -2.27
N SER A 230 2.91 1.96 -1.70
CA SER A 230 2.00 3.13 -1.69
C SER A 230 1.38 3.50 -3.04
N GLU A 231 1.77 2.87 -4.12
CA GLU A 231 1.29 3.12 -5.48
C GLU A 231 1.14 1.81 -6.23
N LYS A 232 0.24 1.78 -7.21
CA LYS A 232 0.09 0.63 -8.10
C LYS A 232 1.37 0.41 -8.90
N ILE A 233 1.78 -0.85 -9.03
CA ILE A 233 2.88 -1.26 -9.89
C ILE A 233 2.28 -1.69 -11.23
N PHE A 234 2.61 -0.97 -12.29
CA PHE A 234 2.20 -1.30 -13.66
C PHE A 234 3.23 -2.22 -14.31
N GLU A 235 2.82 -3.06 -15.26
CA GLU A 235 3.75 -3.98 -15.92
C GLU A 235 4.88 -3.23 -16.64
N LYS A 236 4.61 -2.10 -17.27
CA LYS A 236 5.66 -1.25 -17.85
C LYS A 236 6.73 -0.80 -16.84
N TYR A 237 6.38 -0.69 -15.53
CA TYR A 237 7.37 -0.40 -14.50
C TYR A 237 8.32 -1.59 -14.33
N ASN A 238 7.75 -2.80 -14.35
CA ASN A 238 8.52 -4.03 -14.26
C ASN A 238 9.43 -4.22 -15.48
N GLU A 239 8.95 -3.92 -16.70
CA GLU A 239 9.75 -3.96 -17.91
C GLU A 239 10.97 -3.04 -17.82
N GLU A 240 10.77 -1.78 -17.46
CA GLU A 240 11.85 -0.81 -17.30
C GLU A 240 12.82 -1.19 -16.19
N THR A 241 12.30 -1.69 -15.05
CA THR A 241 13.17 -2.09 -13.93
C THR A 241 13.94 -3.37 -14.22
N ARG A 242 13.36 -4.34 -14.94
CA ARG A 242 14.11 -5.51 -15.43
C ARG A 242 15.27 -5.09 -16.36
N LYS A 243 15.03 -4.14 -17.27
CA LYS A 243 16.08 -3.62 -18.17
C LYS A 243 17.18 -2.88 -17.39
N ALA A 244 16.83 -2.07 -16.39
CA ALA A 244 17.77 -1.24 -15.64
C ALA A 244 18.48 -1.97 -14.49
N PHE A 245 17.77 -2.84 -13.78
CA PHE A 245 18.24 -3.46 -12.53
C PHE A 245 18.34 -4.99 -12.60
N GLY A 246 17.84 -5.63 -13.66
CA GLY A 246 17.68 -7.09 -13.74
C GLY A 246 16.58 -7.65 -12.83
N LEU A 247 15.77 -6.79 -12.20
CA LEU A 247 14.77 -7.15 -11.20
C LEU A 247 13.44 -6.47 -11.50
N LYS A 248 12.32 -7.17 -11.22
CA LYS A 248 11.01 -6.54 -11.17
C LYS A 248 10.81 -5.79 -9.84
N ILE A 249 9.78 -4.98 -9.77
CA ILE A 249 9.37 -4.34 -8.52
C ILE A 249 8.62 -5.37 -7.68
N VAL A 250 9.07 -5.60 -6.46
CA VAL A 250 8.39 -6.41 -5.44
C VAL A 250 7.38 -5.53 -4.71
N SER A 251 6.16 -6.02 -4.56
CA SER A 251 5.06 -5.27 -3.95
C SER A 251 5.02 -5.42 -2.43
N GLU A 252 4.86 -4.29 -1.73
CA GLU A 252 4.46 -4.21 -0.33
C GLU A 252 3.14 -3.46 -0.27
N TYR A 253 2.10 -4.12 0.21
CA TYR A 253 0.75 -3.55 0.33
C TYR A 253 0.41 -3.28 1.79
N GLY A 254 -0.07 -2.09 2.06
CA GLY A 254 -0.49 -1.67 3.39
C GLY A 254 -0.95 -0.23 3.44
N ALA A 255 -1.48 0.15 4.60
CA ALA A 255 -1.92 1.50 4.89
C ALA A 255 -1.44 1.94 6.28
N THR A 256 -1.47 3.25 6.52
CA THR A 256 -1.07 3.79 7.83
C THR A 256 -1.95 3.23 8.94
N GLU A 257 -3.25 3.07 8.68
CA GLU A 257 -4.25 2.60 9.64
C GLU A 257 -4.14 1.09 9.91
N SER A 258 -3.95 0.31 8.85
CA SER A 258 -3.91 -1.16 8.95
C SER A 258 -2.51 -1.73 9.19
N GLY A 259 -1.45 -0.97 8.94
CA GLY A 259 -0.09 -1.50 8.88
C GLY A 259 0.17 -2.24 7.56
N ILE A 260 1.12 -3.18 7.57
CA ILE A 260 1.43 -4.01 6.40
C ILE A 260 0.40 -5.13 6.28
N ILE A 261 -0.34 -5.12 5.18
CA ILE A 261 -1.39 -6.10 4.87
C ILE A 261 -0.80 -7.32 4.17
N ALA A 262 0.04 -7.10 3.15
CA ALA A 262 0.65 -8.19 2.40
C ALA A 262 2.04 -7.82 1.89
N PHE A 263 2.86 -8.84 1.64
CA PHE A 263 4.18 -8.71 1.07
C PHE A 263 4.41 -9.78 0.00
N GLU A 264 4.98 -9.39 -1.13
CA GLU A 264 5.25 -10.31 -2.23
C GLU A 264 6.49 -11.15 -1.94
N CYS A 265 6.38 -12.47 -2.08
CA CYS A 265 7.49 -13.41 -1.89
C CYS A 265 8.34 -13.54 -3.18
N PRO A 266 9.53 -14.18 -3.13
CA PRO A 266 10.37 -14.40 -4.32
C PRO A 266 9.67 -15.12 -5.47
N GLU A 267 8.65 -15.94 -5.16
CA GLU A 267 7.83 -16.66 -6.16
C GLU A 267 6.73 -15.79 -6.78
N GLY A 268 6.64 -14.50 -6.41
CA GLY A 268 5.71 -13.54 -6.97
C GLY A 268 4.29 -13.56 -6.39
N ASN A 269 4.04 -14.30 -5.31
CA ASN A 269 2.75 -14.30 -4.64
C ASN A 269 2.71 -13.31 -3.47
N MET A 270 1.62 -12.53 -3.36
CA MET A 270 1.41 -11.60 -2.26
C MET A 270 0.76 -12.29 -1.07
N HIS A 271 1.57 -12.70 -0.10
CA HIS A 271 1.09 -13.31 1.13
C HIS A 271 0.55 -12.27 2.11
N ILE A 272 -0.67 -12.51 2.60
CA ILE A 272 -1.27 -11.70 3.66
C ILE A 272 -0.46 -11.90 4.95
N ASN A 273 -0.19 -10.82 5.65
CA ASN A 273 0.40 -10.84 6.99
C ASN A 273 -0.66 -11.25 8.02
N MET A 274 -1.02 -12.55 8.02
CA MET A 274 -2.12 -13.10 8.82
C MET A 274 -1.92 -12.93 10.33
N GLU A 275 -0.68 -12.79 10.77
CA GLU A 275 -0.35 -12.49 12.17
C GLU A 275 -0.69 -11.03 12.54
N GLY A 276 -0.74 -10.16 11.54
CA GLY A 276 -0.96 -8.72 11.73
C GLY A 276 -2.38 -8.25 11.44
N VAL A 277 -3.04 -8.88 10.47
CA VAL A 277 -4.34 -8.45 9.97
C VAL A 277 -5.29 -9.59 9.66
N LEU A 278 -6.58 -9.32 9.79
CA LEU A 278 -7.64 -10.07 9.12
C LEU A 278 -8.06 -9.28 7.88
N VAL A 279 -8.22 -9.98 6.77
CA VAL A 279 -8.68 -9.42 5.49
C VAL A 279 -9.96 -10.10 5.09
N GLU A 280 -10.99 -9.30 4.80
CA GLU A 280 -12.23 -9.72 4.16
C GLU A 280 -12.28 -9.11 2.75
N GLU A 281 -12.82 -9.85 1.79
CA GLU A 281 -13.18 -9.35 0.46
C GLU A 281 -14.70 -9.34 0.36
N ILE A 282 -15.30 -8.16 0.25
CA ILE A 282 -16.75 -7.99 0.11
C ILE A 282 -16.98 -7.16 -1.15
N ASN A 283 -17.62 -7.73 -2.16
CA ASN A 283 -17.83 -7.09 -3.47
C ASN A 283 -16.52 -6.56 -4.09
N ASN A 284 -15.46 -7.34 -3.98
CA ASN A 284 -14.08 -7.00 -4.37
C ASN A 284 -13.45 -5.86 -3.55
N GLU A 285 -14.13 -5.29 -2.58
CA GLU A 285 -13.58 -4.28 -1.69
C GLU A 285 -12.95 -4.94 -0.46
N ILE A 286 -11.81 -4.41 -0.04
CA ILE A 286 -11.12 -4.90 1.15
C ILE A 286 -11.66 -4.27 2.42
N LEU A 287 -12.01 -5.13 3.39
CA LEU A 287 -12.13 -4.73 4.79
C LEU A 287 -10.94 -5.28 5.57
N VAL A 288 -10.37 -4.46 6.43
CA VAL A 288 -9.18 -4.84 7.22
C VAL A 288 -9.43 -4.66 8.71
N THR A 289 -9.06 -5.69 9.47
CA THR A 289 -8.97 -5.62 10.93
C THR A 289 -7.49 -5.71 11.32
N ASN A 290 -6.96 -4.69 12.02
CA ASN A 290 -5.59 -4.70 12.52
C ASN A 290 -5.54 -5.39 13.90
N LEU A 291 -5.01 -6.60 13.95
CA LEU A 291 -4.96 -7.45 15.13
C LEU A 291 -3.92 -7.02 16.18
N GLN A 292 -3.02 -6.11 15.84
CA GLN A 292 -1.86 -5.74 16.67
C GLN A 292 -1.98 -4.36 17.33
N MET A 293 -2.87 -3.50 16.82
CA MET A 293 -2.99 -2.13 17.30
C MET A 293 -4.16 -1.97 18.28
N LYS A 294 -3.83 -1.78 19.55
CA LYS A 294 -4.82 -1.60 20.62
C LYS A 294 -5.10 -0.13 20.93
N SER A 295 -4.14 0.77 20.71
CA SER A 295 -4.29 2.21 21.03
C SER A 295 -5.31 2.94 20.17
N PHE A 296 -5.48 2.47 18.93
CA PHE A 296 -6.44 2.98 17.96
C PHE A 296 -6.99 1.79 17.18
N PRO A 297 -7.96 1.05 17.73
CA PRO A 297 -8.45 -0.17 17.11
C PRO A 297 -9.05 0.09 15.74
N ILE A 298 -8.65 -0.73 14.78
CA ILE A 298 -9.15 -0.73 13.41
C ILE A 298 -9.79 -2.10 13.18
N ILE A 299 -11.11 -2.14 13.27
CA ILE A 299 -11.92 -3.36 13.14
C ILE A 299 -12.85 -3.20 11.94
N ARG A 300 -12.75 -4.11 10.96
CA ARG A 300 -13.52 -4.10 9.70
C ARG A 300 -13.48 -2.76 8.96
N TYR A 301 -12.30 -2.19 8.86
CA TYR A 301 -12.13 -0.89 8.22
C TYR A 301 -12.20 -1.00 6.71
N GLN A 302 -13.14 -0.26 6.13
CA GLN A 302 -13.30 -0.07 4.70
C GLN A 302 -12.16 0.80 4.17
N LEU A 303 -11.11 0.15 3.67
CA LEU A 303 -9.87 0.83 3.26
C LEU A 303 -10.06 1.64 1.97
N GLY A 304 -11.08 1.28 1.18
CA GLY A 304 -11.37 1.89 -0.11
C GLY A 304 -10.47 1.40 -1.23
N ASP A 305 -9.85 0.24 -1.08
CA ASP A 305 -9.12 -0.44 -2.14
C ASP A 305 -9.91 -1.67 -2.62
N TYR A 306 -9.78 -2.00 -3.92
CA TYR A 306 -10.28 -3.27 -4.47
C TYR A 306 -9.17 -4.31 -4.49
N ILE A 307 -9.51 -5.52 -4.08
CA ILE A 307 -8.62 -6.68 -4.11
C ILE A 307 -9.36 -7.89 -4.70
N LYS A 308 -8.59 -8.90 -5.07
CA LYS A 308 -9.07 -10.25 -5.30
C LYS A 308 -8.24 -11.20 -4.48
N LEU A 309 -8.90 -11.96 -3.61
CA LEU A 309 -8.25 -13.05 -2.88
C LEU A 309 -8.10 -14.27 -3.79
N ALA A 310 -6.99 -14.96 -3.67
CA ALA A 310 -6.82 -16.26 -4.30
C ALA A 310 -7.72 -17.30 -3.61
N SER A 311 -7.97 -18.42 -4.32
CA SER A 311 -8.60 -19.58 -3.67
C SER A 311 -7.82 -19.99 -2.41
N ARG A 312 -8.52 -20.40 -1.36
CA ARG A 312 -7.91 -20.85 -0.11
C ARG A 312 -6.97 -22.04 -0.30
N ASP A 313 -7.21 -22.85 -1.35
CA ASP A 313 -6.39 -24.02 -1.70
C ASP A 313 -5.16 -23.67 -2.54
N LYS A 314 -4.95 -22.39 -2.85
CA LYS A 314 -3.78 -21.95 -3.61
C LYS A 314 -2.53 -22.05 -2.75
N HIS A 315 -1.66 -22.98 -3.11
CA HIS A 315 -0.35 -23.14 -2.50
C HIS A 315 0.71 -22.32 -3.23
N CYS A 316 1.70 -21.83 -2.47
CA CYS A 316 2.87 -21.17 -3.02
C CYS A 316 4.11 -22.06 -2.86
N SER A 317 4.94 -22.17 -3.89
CA SER A 317 6.21 -22.91 -3.87
C SER A 317 7.22 -22.36 -2.85
N CYS A 318 7.01 -21.15 -2.32
CA CYS A 318 7.83 -20.60 -1.23
C CYS A 318 7.62 -21.32 0.13
N GLY A 319 6.64 -22.23 0.23
CA GLY A 319 6.35 -23.03 1.43
C GLY A 319 5.57 -22.31 2.53
N ARG A 320 5.07 -21.08 2.30
CA ARG A 320 4.20 -20.36 3.23
C ARG A 320 2.74 -20.72 2.99
N ASN A 321 2.00 -20.95 4.07
CA ASN A 321 0.58 -21.29 4.03
C ASN A 321 -0.34 -20.07 4.26
N HIS A 322 0.22 -18.88 4.29
CA HIS A 322 -0.53 -17.62 4.40
C HIS A 322 -1.41 -17.43 3.17
N LEU A 323 -2.62 -16.93 3.38
CA LEU A 323 -3.53 -16.57 2.29
C LEU A 323 -2.87 -15.58 1.32
N ILE A 324 -3.31 -15.61 0.07
CA ILE A 324 -2.69 -14.86 -1.03
C ILE A 324 -3.69 -13.84 -1.55
N ILE A 325 -3.26 -12.61 -1.73
CA ILE A 325 -3.96 -11.61 -2.56
C ILE A 325 -3.51 -11.86 -3.99
N GLU A 326 -4.43 -12.24 -4.85
CA GLU A 326 -4.16 -12.49 -6.28
C GLU A 326 -3.97 -11.17 -7.02
N GLU A 327 -4.73 -10.15 -6.64
CA GLU A 327 -4.66 -8.84 -7.27
C GLU A 327 -4.97 -7.72 -6.27
N VAL A 328 -4.21 -6.63 -6.33
CA VAL A 328 -4.54 -5.34 -5.72
C VAL A 328 -4.85 -4.38 -6.85
N THR A 329 -6.14 -4.10 -7.03
CA THR A 329 -6.59 -3.21 -8.10
C THR A 329 -6.35 -1.74 -7.78
N GLY A 330 -6.25 -1.41 -6.48
CA GLY A 330 -6.04 -0.06 -5.96
C GLY A 330 -7.35 0.58 -5.48
N ARG A 331 -7.27 1.85 -5.12
CA ARG A 331 -8.39 2.55 -4.48
C ARG A 331 -9.60 2.63 -5.39
N ILE A 332 -10.75 2.45 -4.76
CA ILE A 332 -12.01 2.99 -5.24
C ILE A 332 -11.82 4.50 -5.21
N GLY A 333 -11.49 5.06 -6.36
CA GLY A 333 -11.34 6.49 -6.53
C GLY A 333 -12.68 7.17 -6.39
N ASN A 334 -12.71 8.48 -6.60
CA ASN A 334 -13.93 9.26 -6.68
C ASN A 334 -14.95 8.62 -7.63
N ASN A 335 -16.23 8.81 -7.36
CA ASN A 335 -17.29 8.45 -8.28
C ASN A 335 -17.11 9.17 -9.62
N VAL A 336 -17.41 8.47 -10.70
CA VAL A 336 -17.52 9.04 -12.04
C VAL A 336 -18.99 9.39 -12.25
N TYR A 337 -19.28 10.65 -12.44
CA TYR A 337 -20.64 11.13 -12.61
C TYR A 337 -20.98 11.17 -14.11
N GLY A 338 -21.80 10.22 -14.57
CA GLY A 338 -22.41 10.25 -15.88
C GLY A 338 -23.51 11.32 -15.94
N LYS A 339 -24.19 11.43 -17.07
CA LYS A 339 -25.34 12.36 -17.25
C LYS A 339 -26.49 11.99 -16.31
N GLU A 340 -26.74 10.69 -16.14
CA GLU A 340 -27.83 10.16 -15.34
C GLU A 340 -27.34 9.27 -14.18
N ASN A 341 -26.28 8.48 -14.38
CA ASN A 341 -25.82 7.49 -13.43
C ASN A 341 -24.48 7.85 -12.78
N VAL A 342 -24.17 7.17 -11.69
CA VAL A 342 -22.88 7.25 -11.00
C VAL A 342 -22.17 5.92 -11.15
N TYR A 343 -20.90 5.97 -11.53
CA TYR A 343 -20.06 4.80 -11.80
C TYR A 343 -18.84 4.76 -10.90
N PRO A 344 -18.32 3.57 -10.57
CA PRO A 344 -17.04 3.47 -9.87
C PRO A 344 -15.89 3.82 -10.82
N SER A 345 -14.93 4.63 -10.38
CA SER A 345 -13.73 4.92 -11.17
C SER A 345 -12.87 3.67 -11.47
N LEU A 346 -13.18 2.55 -10.82
CA LEU A 346 -12.64 1.23 -11.13
C LEU A 346 -12.87 0.82 -12.60
N TYR A 347 -13.89 1.36 -13.25
CA TYR A 347 -14.16 1.07 -14.65
C TYR A 347 -12.98 1.46 -15.55
N PHE A 348 -12.26 2.54 -15.22
CA PHE A 348 -11.05 2.90 -15.96
C PHE A 348 -9.98 1.82 -15.90
N TYR A 349 -9.79 1.22 -14.72
CA TYR A 349 -8.88 0.10 -14.60
C TYR A 349 -9.26 -1.07 -15.51
N TYR A 350 -10.53 -1.46 -15.52
CA TYR A 350 -10.98 -2.57 -16.37
C TYR A 350 -10.87 -2.25 -17.86
N ILE A 351 -11.16 -1.03 -18.28
CA ILE A 351 -11.02 -0.58 -19.66
C ILE A 351 -9.58 -0.83 -20.13
N PHE A 352 -8.59 -0.32 -19.40
CA PHE A 352 -7.19 -0.44 -19.79
C PHE A 352 -6.62 -1.85 -19.59
N LYS A 353 -7.10 -2.59 -18.59
CA LYS A 353 -6.75 -4.00 -18.40
C LYS A 353 -7.27 -4.89 -19.55
N ASN A 354 -8.48 -4.64 -20.02
CA ASN A 354 -9.04 -5.39 -21.14
C ASN A 354 -8.28 -5.12 -22.45
N LEU A 355 -7.89 -3.88 -22.69
CA LEU A 355 -7.04 -3.53 -23.84
C LEU A 355 -5.71 -4.27 -23.81
N ASP A 356 -5.05 -4.31 -22.65
CA ASP A 356 -3.80 -5.07 -22.50
C ASP A 356 -4.02 -6.57 -22.69
N LYS A 357 -5.00 -7.15 -21.99
CA LYS A 357 -5.25 -8.60 -22.01
C LYS A 357 -5.72 -9.11 -23.37
N ASN A 358 -6.63 -8.40 -24.03
CA ASN A 358 -7.29 -8.88 -25.24
C ASN A 358 -6.60 -8.44 -26.53
N ASN A 359 -5.89 -7.31 -26.49
CA ASN A 359 -5.34 -6.68 -27.68
C ASN A 359 -3.84 -6.40 -27.55
N GLN A 360 -3.21 -6.71 -26.40
CA GLN A 360 -1.80 -6.41 -26.10
C GLN A 360 -1.47 -4.91 -26.18
N ILE A 361 -2.45 -4.05 -25.93
CA ILE A 361 -2.32 -2.60 -25.97
C ILE A 361 -2.13 -2.08 -24.55
N GLN A 362 -0.91 -1.69 -24.22
CA GLN A 362 -0.57 -1.10 -22.92
C GLN A 362 -0.54 0.42 -23.03
N LEU A 363 -1.42 1.06 -22.30
CA LEU A 363 -1.53 2.52 -22.24
C LEU A 363 -1.41 3.00 -20.80
N ASN A 364 -0.61 4.03 -20.60
CA ASN A 364 -0.69 4.80 -19.38
C ASN A 364 -1.70 5.90 -19.54
N TYR A 365 -2.48 6.06 -18.52
CA TYR A 365 -3.59 6.99 -18.59
C TYR A 365 -3.76 7.80 -17.32
N GLN A 366 -4.38 8.95 -17.49
CA GLN A 366 -5.02 9.73 -16.44
C GLN A 366 -6.36 10.21 -16.97
N VAL A 367 -7.44 9.94 -16.24
CA VAL A 367 -8.78 10.43 -16.60
C VAL A 367 -9.12 11.61 -15.71
N ILE A 368 -9.66 12.66 -16.33
CA ILE A 368 -10.08 13.89 -15.64
C ILE A 368 -11.57 14.06 -15.85
N GLN A 369 -12.26 14.38 -14.77
CA GLN A 369 -13.67 14.79 -14.80
C GLN A 369 -13.82 16.17 -14.18
N GLU A 370 -14.09 17.18 -15.02
CA GLU A 370 -14.33 18.56 -14.58
C GLU A 370 -15.83 18.86 -14.48
N LYS A 371 -16.66 18.17 -15.31
CA LYS A 371 -18.09 18.33 -15.34
C LYS A 371 -18.81 16.98 -15.34
N LYS A 372 -20.02 16.95 -14.79
CA LYS A 372 -20.91 15.77 -14.83
C LYS A 372 -21.16 15.39 -16.30
N GLY A 373 -21.01 14.08 -16.59
CA GLY A 373 -21.23 13.54 -17.92
C GLY A 373 -20.08 13.75 -18.91
N GLU A 374 -18.96 14.39 -18.53
CA GLU A 374 -17.82 14.63 -19.41
C GLU A 374 -16.53 14.02 -18.85
N LEU A 375 -15.75 13.31 -19.68
CA LEU A 375 -14.45 12.74 -19.30
C LEU A 375 -13.35 13.10 -20.29
N ILE A 376 -12.15 13.34 -19.77
CA ILE A 376 -10.95 13.58 -20.58
C ILE A 376 -9.97 12.43 -20.28
N PHE A 377 -9.70 11.59 -21.28
CA PHE A 377 -8.69 10.53 -21.20
C PHE A 377 -7.35 11.04 -21.70
N LYS A 378 -6.38 11.21 -20.84
CA LYS A 378 -5.00 11.58 -21.19
C LYS A 378 -4.15 10.34 -21.29
N ILE A 379 -3.47 10.16 -22.42
CA ILE A 379 -2.57 9.05 -22.71
C ILE A 379 -1.15 9.59 -22.87
N ASP A 380 -0.15 8.92 -22.30
CA ASP A 380 1.24 9.40 -22.24
C ASP A 380 2.06 9.16 -23.52
N ARG A 381 1.48 8.50 -24.53
CA ARG A 381 2.10 8.27 -25.84
C ARG A 381 1.13 8.52 -26.98
N THR A 382 1.65 8.66 -28.18
CA THR A 382 0.82 8.61 -29.39
C THR A 382 0.15 7.26 -29.51
N ILE A 383 -1.14 7.25 -29.83
CA ILE A 383 -1.93 6.03 -30.07
C ILE A 383 -2.27 5.92 -31.56
N LEU A 384 -2.22 4.69 -32.07
CA LEU A 384 -2.63 4.40 -33.45
C LEU A 384 -4.15 4.49 -33.59
N ALA A 385 -4.64 4.74 -34.80
CA ALA A 385 -6.09 4.82 -35.07
C ALA A 385 -6.83 3.57 -34.57
N ILE A 386 -6.30 2.39 -34.84
CA ILE A 386 -6.89 1.12 -34.37
C ILE A 386 -6.90 1.00 -32.83
N GLU A 387 -5.85 1.48 -32.15
CA GLU A 387 -5.80 1.47 -30.69
C GLU A 387 -6.83 2.44 -30.11
N LYS A 388 -7.05 3.57 -30.77
CA LYS A 388 -8.06 4.56 -30.41
C LYS A 388 -9.46 4.00 -30.54
N ASP A 389 -9.75 3.31 -31.64
CA ASP A 389 -11.05 2.68 -31.87
C ASP A 389 -11.35 1.59 -30.83
N LEU A 390 -10.36 0.78 -30.50
CA LEU A 390 -10.48 -0.23 -29.44
C LEU A 390 -10.69 0.40 -28.06
N LEU A 391 -10.00 1.49 -27.74
CA LEU A 391 -10.21 2.23 -26.50
C LEU A 391 -11.62 2.83 -26.43
N ILE A 392 -12.11 3.43 -27.51
CA ILE A 392 -13.48 3.96 -27.61
C ILE A 392 -14.49 2.83 -27.38
N SER A 393 -14.28 1.68 -28.03
CA SER A 393 -15.14 0.50 -27.84
C SER A 393 -15.17 0.03 -26.39
N GLU A 394 -14.01 -0.04 -25.72
CA GLU A 394 -13.96 -0.43 -24.30
C GLU A 394 -14.63 0.63 -23.39
N ILE A 395 -14.42 1.92 -23.62
CA ILE A 395 -15.09 2.98 -22.85
C ILE A 395 -16.63 2.84 -22.96
N ASN A 396 -17.14 2.65 -24.17
CA ASN A 396 -18.57 2.53 -24.42
C ASN A 396 -19.20 1.28 -23.78
N LYS A 397 -18.44 0.20 -23.57
CA LYS A 397 -18.95 -0.99 -22.84
C LYS A 397 -19.30 -0.68 -21.38
N TYR A 398 -18.61 0.26 -20.75
CA TYR A 398 -18.78 0.58 -19.33
C TYR A 398 -19.71 1.77 -19.09
N PHE A 399 -19.70 2.75 -19.96
CA PHE A 399 -20.44 4.01 -19.77
C PHE A 399 -21.60 4.20 -20.76
N GLY A 400 -21.61 3.45 -21.86
CA GLY A 400 -22.63 3.63 -22.92
C GLY A 400 -22.62 5.05 -23.47
N LEU A 401 -23.80 5.67 -23.55
CA LEU A 401 -24.01 7.06 -23.98
C LEU A 401 -24.12 8.04 -22.80
N ASP A 402 -23.96 7.54 -21.57
CA ASP A 402 -24.15 8.34 -20.35
C ASP A 402 -22.97 9.27 -20.05
N VAL A 403 -21.88 9.11 -20.83
CA VAL A 403 -20.67 9.95 -20.69
C VAL A 403 -20.18 10.37 -22.08
N ASP A 404 -19.97 11.66 -22.26
CA ASP A 404 -19.21 12.19 -23.38
C ASP A 404 -17.72 12.18 -23.02
N PHE A 405 -16.84 11.87 -23.97
CA PHE A 405 -15.42 11.82 -23.66
C PHE A 405 -14.53 12.29 -24.81
N SER A 406 -13.37 12.79 -24.43
CA SER A 406 -12.27 13.11 -25.34
C SER A 406 -11.02 12.29 -24.98
N ILE A 407 -10.22 11.96 -26.00
CA ILE A 407 -8.95 11.25 -25.84
C ILE A 407 -7.84 12.17 -26.35
N ILE A 408 -6.90 12.52 -25.44
CA ILE A 408 -5.75 13.36 -25.74
C ILE A 408 -4.50 12.51 -25.55
N ASP A 409 -3.82 12.20 -26.61
CA ASP A 409 -2.55 11.46 -26.61
C ASP A 409 -1.33 12.40 -26.45
N ASN A 410 -0.13 11.84 -26.34
CA ASN A 410 1.11 12.57 -26.03
C ASN A 410 1.01 13.51 -24.82
N SER A 411 0.11 13.20 -23.88
CA SER A 411 -0.16 14.03 -22.73
C SER A 411 0.84 13.78 -21.61
N VAL A 412 1.25 14.87 -20.94
CA VAL A 412 1.98 14.74 -19.67
C VAL A 412 1.00 14.32 -18.59
N ILE A 413 1.17 13.12 -18.06
CA ILE A 413 0.42 12.64 -16.92
C ILE A 413 0.97 13.31 -15.67
N LYS A 414 0.20 14.23 -15.08
CA LYS A 414 0.60 15.02 -13.91
C LYS A 414 0.36 14.25 -12.62
N SER A 415 1.33 14.31 -11.70
CA SER A 415 1.10 13.94 -10.31
C SER A 415 0.65 15.18 -9.54
N GLU A 416 -0.55 15.16 -8.98
CA GLU A 416 -0.96 16.13 -7.98
C GLU A 416 -0.39 15.73 -6.62
N GLY A 417 0.56 16.49 -6.10
CA GLY A 417 1.23 16.18 -4.85
C GLY A 417 2.19 14.98 -4.97
N LYS A 418 2.13 14.06 -4.01
CA LYS A 418 3.11 12.97 -3.83
C LYS A 418 2.77 11.66 -4.56
N LYS A 419 1.59 11.55 -5.19
CA LYS A 419 1.12 10.29 -5.82
C LYS A 419 0.50 10.55 -7.19
N LEU A 420 0.79 9.64 -8.12
CA LEU A 420 0.12 9.60 -9.41
C LEU A 420 -1.33 9.13 -9.19
N LYS A 421 -2.30 9.95 -9.61
CA LYS A 421 -3.72 9.59 -9.61
C LYS A 421 -4.13 9.19 -11.03
N SER A 422 -4.70 8.01 -11.19
CA SER A 422 -5.25 7.55 -12.49
C SER A 422 -6.59 8.23 -12.83
N PHE A 423 -7.29 8.77 -11.83
CA PHE A 423 -8.51 9.55 -11.98
C PHE A 423 -8.50 10.78 -11.08
N ILE A 424 -8.87 11.93 -11.65
CA ILE A 424 -9.00 13.21 -10.97
C ILE A 424 -10.41 13.72 -11.26
N SER A 425 -11.18 14.03 -10.22
CA SER A 425 -12.50 14.67 -10.35
C SER A 425 -12.48 16.00 -9.61
N ALA A 426 -12.99 17.03 -10.28
CA ALA A 426 -13.27 18.33 -9.68
C ALA A 426 -14.70 18.39 -9.09
N ILE A 427 -15.49 17.33 -9.28
CA ILE A 427 -16.86 17.26 -8.76
C ILE A 427 -16.78 16.79 -7.30
N HIS A 428 -17.29 17.62 -6.41
CA HIS A 428 -17.51 17.31 -4.99
C HIS A 428 -19.03 17.23 -4.75
N GLU A 429 -19.46 16.17 -4.07
CA GLU A 429 -20.81 16.12 -3.46
C GLU A 429 -20.86 16.91 -2.18
#